data_7a7266eb9664f8eafe446a5ddffde6a3
#
_entry.id   7a7266eb9664f8eafe446a5ddffde6a3
#
_cell.length_a   1.000
_cell.length_b   1.000
_cell.length_c   1.000
_cell.angle_alpha   90.00
_cell.angle_beta   90.00
_cell.angle_gamma   90.00
#
_symmetry.space_group_name_H-M   'P 1'
#
loop_
_entity.id
_entity.type
_entity.pdbx_description
1 polymer ?
#
loop_
_entity_poly.entity_id
_entity_poly.type
_entity_poly.pdbx_seq_one_letter_code
_entity_poly.pdbx_strand_id
1 'polypeptide(L)'
;MPIMLCRVDDRLVHGQVVIGWGRPLAIELVVLVDDTVAASPWEQNLYRMAVSPDIELQFTSVAEASPMLGEWQSGARRVLLLTGDLPTMAALHTAEPSVVHRINLGGLHHRPGRRERLPYLYLTDDELRSLVALEASGAEVQAQDLPTTTPVPLRSLS
;
A
#
# COMPACT_ATOMS: atom_id res chain seq x y z
N MET A 1 -3.20 1.14 -16.91
CA MET A 1 -2.88 2.03 -15.76
C MET A 1 -1.61 1.51 -15.11
N PRO A 2 -0.47 2.22 -15.23
CA PRO A 2 0.81 1.72 -14.69
C PRO A 2 0.84 1.52 -13.17
N ILE A 3 0.23 2.39 -12.38
CA ILE A 3 0.05 2.05 -10.96
C ILE A 3 -1.18 1.15 -10.85
N MET A 4 -0.91 -0.14 -10.68
CA MET A 4 -1.93 -1.17 -10.70
C MET A 4 -2.63 -1.34 -9.36
N LEU A 5 -1.96 -0.99 -8.26
CA LEU A 5 -2.47 -1.15 -6.91
C LEU A 5 -1.77 -0.17 -5.97
N CYS A 6 -2.55 0.49 -5.12
CA CYS A 6 -2.06 1.26 -3.98
C CYS A 6 -2.48 0.50 -2.72
N ARG A 7 -1.52 -0.15 -2.05
CA ARG A 7 -1.82 -1.06 -0.95
C ARG A 7 -1.15 -0.63 0.35
N VAL A 8 -1.90 -0.73 1.44
CA VAL A 8 -1.38 -0.60 2.81
C VAL A 8 -1.29 -1.98 3.42
N ASP A 9 -0.08 -2.39 3.81
CA ASP A 9 0.15 -3.71 4.41
C ASP A 9 1.41 -3.61 5.29
N ASP A 10 1.26 -3.80 6.59
CA ASP A 10 2.38 -3.61 7.52
C ASP A 10 3.42 -4.73 7.50
N ARG A 11 3.15 -5.80 6.75
CA ARG A 11 4.17 -6.82 6.45
C ARG A 11 5.19 -6.32 5.42
N LEU A 12 4.88 -5.22 4.73
CA LEU A 12 5.72 -4.60 3.70
C LEU A 12 6.01 -5.57 2.55
N VAL A 13 7.27 -5.69 2.13
CA VAL A 13 7.66 -6.61 1.05
C VAL A 13 7.68 -8.03 1.62
N HIS A 14 6.60 -8.75 1.40
CA HIS A 14 6.38 -10.08 1.93
C HIS A 14 5.92 -11.01 0.82
N GLY A 15 6.17 -12.31 0.95
CA GLY A 15 5.82 -13.29 -0.08
C GLY A 15 4.35 -13.23 -0.52
N GLN A 16 3.41 -13.08 0.42
CA GLN A 16 1.99 -12.97 0.07
C GLN A 16 1.66 -11.67 -0.67
N VAL A 17 2.31 -10.56 -0.32
CA VAL A 17 2.10 -9.29 -1.02
C VAL A 17 2.67 -9.37 -2.43
N VAL A 18 3.93 -9.80 -2.56
CA VAL A 18 4.63 -9.79 -3.85
C VAL A 18 4.11 -10.90 -4.77
N ILE A 19 3.94 -12.12 -4.26
CA ILE A 19 3.48 -13.24 -5.07
C ILE A 19 1.97 -13.16 -5.28
N GLY A 20 1.21 -12.96 -4.19
CA GLY A 20 -0.25 -12.97 -4.23
C GLY A 20 -0.84 -11.87 -5.08
N TRP A 21 -0.26 -10.67 -5.04
CA TRP A 21 -0.71 -9.52 -5.81
C TRP A 21 0.14 -9.26 -7.05
N GLY A 22 1.44 -9.50 -6.95
CA GLY A 22 2.38 -9.20 -8.03
C GLY A 22 2.16 -10.04 -9.27
N ARG A 23 1.92 -11.32 -9.14
CA ARG A 23 1.72 -12.22 -10.29
C ARG A 23 0.41 -11.95 -11.04
N PRO A 24 -0.76 -11.92 -10.38
CA PRO A 24 -2.02 -11.64 -11.08
C PRO A 24 -2.05 -10.29 -11.79
N LEU A 25 -1.39 -9.30 -11.23
CA LEU A 25 -1.33 -7.94 -11.80
C LEU A 25 -0.14 -7.75 -12.72
N ALA A 26 0.72 -8.76 -12.90
CA ALA A 26 1.94 -8.69 -13.70
C ALA A 26 2.82 -7.51 -13.29
N ILE A 27 3.04 -7.32 -12.00
CA ILE A 27 3.82 -6.21 -11.45
C ILE A 27 5.29 -6.36 -11.84
N GLU A 28 5.87 -5.28 -12.33
CA GLU A 28 7.28 -5.20 -12.72
C GLU A 28 8.11 -4.39 -11.72
N LEU A 29 7.47 -3.44 -11.03
CA LEU A 29 8.11 -2.57 -10.04
C LEU A 29 7.26 -2.49 -8.79
N VAL A 30 7.84 -2.79 -7.64
CA VAL A 30 7.24 -2.52 -6.33
C VAL A 30 7.95 -1.31 -5.75
N VAL A 31 7.19 -0.24 -5.50
CA VAL A 31 7.69 0.94 -4.81
C VAL A 31 7.21 0.87 -3.37
N LEU A 32 8.14 0.64 -2.45
CA LEU A 32 7.87 0.69 -1.02
C LEU A 32 8.15 2.10 -0.53
N VAL A 33 7.10 2.78 -0.13
CA VAL A 33 7.19 4.13 0.45
C VAL A 33 7.19 4.01 1.97
N ASP A 34 8.35 4.21 2.57
CA ASP A 34 8.55 4.11 4.01
C ASP A 34 9.83 4.85 4.37
N ASP A 35 9.71 5.91 5.17
CA ASP A 35 10.83 6.78 5.50
C ASP A 35 11.96 6.03 6.22
N THR A 36 11.61 5.09 7.08
CA THR A 36 12.59 4.30 7.83
C THR A 36 13.36 3.36 6.92
N VAL A 37 12.65 2.61 6.08
CA VAL A 37 13.28 1.67 5.14
C VAL A 37 14.10 2.42 4.09
N ALA A 38 13.62 3.56 3.63
CA ALA A 38 14.34 4.38 2.66
C ALA A 38 15.72 4.83 3.18
N ALA A 39 15.85 4.97 4.50
CA ALA A 39 17.10 5.35 5.16
C ALA A 39 17.96 4.15 5.61
N SER A 40 17.54 2.91 5.32
CA SER A 40 18.19 1.70 5.83
C SER A 40 18.61 0.75 4.70
N PRO A 41 19.84 0.86 4.17
CA PRO A 41 20.34 -0.07 3.14
C PRO A 41 20.28 -1.53 3.57
N TRP A 42 20.46 -1.81 4.85
CA TRP A 42 20.40 -3.16 5.40
C TRP A 42 18.99 -3.76 5.24
N GLU A 43 17.95 -3.01 5.62
CA GLU A 43 16.57 -3.47 5.44
C GLU A 43 16.22 -3.64 3.97
N GLN A 44 16.66 -2.72 3.12
CA GLN A 44 16.44 -2.82 1.68
C GLN A 44 17.02 -4.10 1.10
N ASN A 45 18.22 -4.48 1.53
CA ASN A 45 18.84 -5.72 1.07
C ASN A 45 18.06 -6.96 1.52
N LEU A 46 17.52 -6.97 2.73
CA LEU A 46 16.65 -8.05 3.18
C LEU A 46 15.42 -8.20 2.29
N TYR A 47 14.78 -7.09 1.95
CA TYR A 47 13.59 -7.12 1.09
C TYR A 47 13.92 -7.59 -0.32
N ARG A 48 15.06 -7.18 -0.88
CA ARG A 48 15.48 -7.64 -2.20
C ARG A 48 15.68 -9.14 -2.26
N MET A 49 16.10 -9.76 -1.17
CA MET A 49 16.25 -11.21 -1.09
C MET A 49 14.91 -11.96 -1.05
N ALA A 50 13.83 -11.27 -0.74
CA ALA A 50 12.50 -11.88 -0.59
C ALA A 50 11.70 -11.94 -1.90
N VAL A 51 12.18 -11.30 -2.95
CA VAL A 51 11.48 -11.22 -4.24
C VAL A 51 12.28 -11.86 -5.35
N SER A 52 11.58 -12.29 -6.41
CA SER A 52 12.26 -12.87 -7.56
C SER A 52 12.97 -11.78 -8.37
N PRO A 53 14.07 -12.12 -9.10
CA PRO A 53 14.88 -11.13 -9.83
C PRO A 53 14.13 -10.38 -10.94
N ASP A 54 12.99 -10.87 -11.38
CA ASP A 54 12.18 -10.22 -12.42
C ASP A 54 11.32 -9.06 -11.89
N ILE A 55 11.26 -8.88 -10.57
CA ILE A 55 10.57 -7.76 -9.95
C ILE A 55 11.58 -6.79 -9.37
N GLU A 56 11.55 -5.56 -9.83
CA GLU A 56 12.39 -4.50 -9.30
C GLU A 56 11.76 -3.93 -8.02
N LEU A 57 12.58 -3.70 -7.00
CA LEU A 57 12.17 -2.98 -5.79
C LEU A 57 12.79 -1.60 -5.78
N GLN A 58 11.98 -0.61 -5.47
CA GLN A 58 12.42 0.75 -5.23
C GLN A 58 11.96 1.18 -3.85
N PHE A 59 12.85 1.78 -3.08
CA PHE A 59 12.57 2.25 -1.72
C PHE A 59 12.64 3.76 -1.70
N THR A 60 11.58 4.40 -1.22
CA THR A 60 11.50 5.87 -1.20
C THR A 60 10.94 6.35 0.12
N SER A 61 11.31 7.57 0.51
CA SER A 61 10.58 8.32 1.51
C SER A 61 9.29 8.88 0.91
N VAL A 62 8.40 9.39 1.75
CA VAL A 62 7.19 10.10 1.29
C VAL A 62 7.59 11.32 0.45
N ALA A 63 8.60 12.07 0.90
CA ALA A 63 9.08 13.27 0.20
C ALA A 63 9.62 12.94 -1.20
N GLU A 64 10.32 11.82 -1.35
CA GLU A 64 10.84 11.38 -2.64
C GLU A 64 9.73 10.83 -3.55
N ALA A 65 8.79 10.09 -2.98
CA ALA A 65 7.74 9.44 -3.76
C ALA A 65 6.71 10.43 -4.31
N SER A 66 6.35 11.44 -3.53
CA SER A 66 5.28 12.36 -3.89
C SER A 66 5.45 12.99 -5.28
N PRO A 67 6.63 13.55 -5.64
CA PRO A 67 6.81 14.10 -6.99
C PRO A 67 6.91 13.05 -8.09
N MET A 68 7.10 11.78 -7.75
CA MET A 68 7.25 10.69 -8.72
C MET A 68 5.92 10.01 -9.10
N LEU A 69 4.85 10.26 -8.37
CA LEU A 69 3.58 9.57 -8.56
C LEU A 69 3.03 9.71 -9.98
N GLY A 70 3.05 10.91 -10.53
CA GLY A 70 2.60 11.16 -11.89
C GLY A 70 3.46 10.45 -12.93
N GLU A 71 4.75 10.40 -12.72
CA GLU A 71 5.70 9.71 -13.61
C GLU A 71 5.46 8.20 -13.62
N TRP A 72 5.29 7.58 -12.46
CA TRP A 72 4.95 6.16 -12.40
C TRP A 72 3.61 5.87 -13.07
N GLN A 73 2.62 6.73 -12.87
CA GLN A 73 1.29 6.55 -13.46
C GLN A 73 1.31 6.65 -14.97
N SER A 74 2.10 7.55 -15.54
CA SER A 74 2.20 7.75 -16.99
C SER A 74 3.26 6.88 -17.67
N GLY A 75 4.07 6.17 -16.89
CA GLY A 75 5.12 5.31 -17.41
C GLY A 75 4.61 4.00 -18.00
N ALA A 76 5.53 3.16 -18.44
CA ALA A 76 5.21 1.89 -19.08
C ALA A 76 5.20 0.70 -18.13
N ARG A 77 5.94 0.79 -17.02
CA ARG A 77 6.04 -0.33 -16.07
C ARG A 77 4.82 -0.45 -15.19
N ARG A 78 4.44 -1.67 -14.90
CA ARG A 78 3.30 -1.98 -14.02
C ARG A 78 3.79 -1.92 -12.58
N VAL A 79 3.22 -0.99 -11.80
CA VAL A 79 3.71 -0.60 -10.48
C VAL A 79 2.74 -1.03 -9.39
N LEU A 80 3.28 -1.61 -8.32
CA LEU A 80 2.62 -1.76 -7.04
C LEU A 80 3.17 -0.69 -6.09
N LEU A 81 2.31 0.22 -5.65
CA LEU A 81 2.66 1.23 -4.65
C LEU A 81 2.29 0.68 -3.28
N LEU A 82 3.27 0.47 -2.42
CA LEU A 82 3.12 -0.22 -1.15
C LEU A 82 3.59 0.66 0.01
N THR A 83 2.78 0.74 1.05
CA THR A 83 3.14 1.41 2.30
C THR A 83 2.78 0.52 3.48
N GLY A 84 3.39 0.77 4.63
CA GLY A 84 3.14 0.01 5.85
C GLY A 84 2.12 0.64 6.80
N ASP A 85 1.68 1.86 6.55
CA ASP A 85 0.77 2.56 7.45
C ASP A 85 -0.18 3.51 6.71
N LEU A 86 -1.26 3.86 7.39
CA LEU A 86 -2.30 4.73 6.86
C LEU A 86 -1.84 6.18 6.65
N PRO A 87 -1.10 6.80 7.59
CA PRO A 87 -0.64 8.17 7.38
C PRO A 87 0.20 8.35 6.12
N THR A 88 1.06 7.37 5.81
CA THR A 88 1.88 7.42 4.60
C THR A 88 1.01 7.41 3.34
N MET A 89 0.04 6.49 3.26
CA MET A 89 -0.86 6.44 2.11
C MET A 89 -1.72 7.70 2.01
N ALA A 90 -2.19 8.24 3.14
CA ALA A 90 -2.94 9.49 3.16
C ALA A 90 -2.12 10.67 2.61
N ALA A 91 -0.83 10.72 2.96
CA ALA A 91 0.07 11.76 2.44
C ALA A 91 0.25 11.65 0.92
N LEU A 92 0.37 10.43 0.40
CA LEU A 92 0.46 10.20 -1.04
C LEU A 92 -0.83 10.60 -1.77
N HIS A 93 -1.98 10.28 -1.19
CA HIS A 93 -3.28 10.71 -1.74
C HIS A 93 -3.37 12.24 -1.77
N THR A 94 -2.96 12.91 -0.71
CA THR A 94 -2.97 14.38 -0.65
C THR A 94 -2.06 14.98 -1.70
N ALA A 95 -0.90 14.36 -1.94
CA ALA A 95 0.07 14.85 -2.94
C ALA A 95 -0.48 14.74 -4.37
N GLU A 96 -1.14 13.64 -4.71
CA GLU A 96 -1.68 13.39 -6.05
C GLU A 96 -3.00 12.61 -5.97
N PRO A 97 -4.11 13.30 -5.67
CA PRO A 97 -5.41 12.61 -5.49
C PRO A 97 -5.90 11.89 -6.74
N SER A 98 -5.54 12.36 -7.93
CA SER A 98 -5.96 11.74 -9.18
C SER A 98 -5.20 10.43 -9.47
N VAL A 99 -4.05 10.24 -8.85
CA VAL A 99 -3.22 9.05 -9.01
C VAL A 99 -3.49 8.05 -7.88
N VAL A 100 -3.45 8.52 -6.63
CA VAL A 100 -3.68 7.69 -5.44
C VAL A 100 -5.12 7.89 -4.98
N HIS A 101 -6.07 7.27 -5.66
CA HIS A 101 -7.49 7.42 -5.35
C HIS A 101 -8.20 6.09 -5.03
N ARG A 102 -7.57 4.96 -5.34
CA ARG A 102 -8.06 3.64 -4.93
C ARG A 102 -7.07 3.05 -3.96
N ILE A 103 -7.49 2.90 -2.71
CA ILE A 103 -6.66 2.42 -1.63
C ILE A 103 -7.12 1.03 -1.21
N ASN A 104 -6.21 0.08 -1.28
CA ASN A 104 -6.43 -1.31 -0.91
C ASN A 104 -5.80 -1.55 0.46
N LEU A 105 -6.60 -2.00 1.42
CA LEU A 105 -6.12 -2.32 2.77
C LEU A 105 -5.82 -3.80 2.85
N GLY A 106 -4.57 -4.13 3.13
CA GLY A 106 -4.12 -5.47 3.47
C GLY A 106 -3.99 -5.66 4.97
N GLY A 107 -2.94 -6.36 5.41
CA GLY A 107 -2.70 -6.64 6.81
C GLY A 107 -2.30 -5.41 7.61
N LEU A 108 -3.01 -5.16 8.69
CA LEU A 108 -2.58 -4.26 9.76
C LEU A 108 -2.77 -5.03 11.06
N HIS A 109 -1.65 -5.32 11.73
CA HIS A 109 -1.63 -6.17 12.91
C HIS A 109 -2.19 -5.48 14.15
N HIS A 110 -2.52 -6.29 15.14
CA HIS A 110 -2.97 -5.78 16.43
C HIS A 110 -1.89 -4.90 17.06
N ARG A 111 -2.33 -3.75 17.59
CA ARG A 111 -1.58 -2.85 18.47
C ARG A 111 -2.51 -2.35 19.55
N PRO A 112 -2.01 -1.83 20.69
CA PRO A 112 -2.88 -1.25 21.71
C PRO A 112 -3.84 -0.22 21.11
N GLY A 113 -5.13 -0.36 21.44
CA GLY A 113 -6.19 0.51 20.92
C GLY A 113 -6.82 0.06 19.60
N ARG A 114 -6.23 -0.87 18.89
CA ARG A 114 -6.81 -1.44 17.67
C ARG A 114 -7.78 -2.56 18.00
N ARG A 115 -8.88 -2.61 17.26
CA ARG A 115 -9.85 -3.71 17.29
C ARG A 115 -9.84 -4.47 15.98
N GLU A 116 -10.12 -5.77 16.03
CA GLU A 116 -10.30 -6.57 14.85
C GLU A 116 -11.50 -6.09 14.04
N ARG A 117 -11.27 -5.80 12.78
CA ARG A 117 -12.33 -5.46 11.80
C ARG A 117 -12.53 -6.63 10.82
N LEU A 118 -11.44 -7.26 10.46
CA LEU A 118 -11.36 -8.49 9.67
C LEU A 118 -10.20 -9.31 10.24
N PRO A 119 -10.09 -10.61 9.94
CA PRO A 119 -9.03 -11.45 10.51
C PRO A 119 -7.60 -10.90 10.30
N TYR A 120 -7.37 -10.17 9.22
CA TYR A 120 -6.07 -9.59 8.90
C TYR A 120 -5.99 -8.08 9.19
N LEU A 121 -7.09 -7.45 9.58
CA LEU A 121 -7.17 -5.98 9.64
C LEU A 121 -7.65 -5.51 11.00
N TYR A 122 -6.78 -4.83 11.72
CA TYR A 122 -7.05 -4.22 13.02
C TYR A 122 -6.90 -2.71 12.90
N LEU A 123 -7.86 -1.97 13.41
CA LEU A 123 -7.88 -0.49 13.36
C LEU A 123 -8.36 0.10 14.66
N THR A 124 -7.78 1.22 15.04
CA THR A 124 -8.35 2.09 16.07
C THR A 124 -9.55 2.83 15.48
N ASP A 125 -10.41 3.38 16.38
CA ASP A 125 -11.51 4.22 15.92
C ASP A 125 -11.02 5.47 15.21
N ASP A 126 -9.88 6.03 15.65
CA ASP A 126 -9.25 7.18 14.99
C ASP A 126 -8.75 6.84 13.59
N GLU A 127 -8.14 5.67 13.42
CA GLU A 127 -7.72 5.18 12.11
C GLU A 127 -8.91 5.00 11.17
N LEU A 128 -10.00 4.44 11.67
CA LEU A 128 -11.22 4.29 10.89
C LEU A 128 -11.77 5.67 10.47
N ARG A 129 -11.79 6.64 11.38
CA ARG A 129 -12.21 8.01 11.05
C ARG A 129 -11.31 8.64 9.99
N SER A 130 -10.00 8.39 10.04
CA SER A 130 -9.05 8.86 9.01
C SER A 130 -9.38 8.28 7.64
N LEU A 131 -9.75 7.00 7.57
CA LEU A 131 -10.17 6.38 6.31
C LEU A 131 -11.48 6.95 5.79
N VAL A 132 -12.44 7.22 6.66
CA VAL A 132 -13.68 7.89 6.27
C VAL A 132 -13.39 9.29 5.70
N ALA A 133 -12.47 10.01 6.30
CA ALA A 133 -12.04 11.32 5.79
C ALA A 133 -11.38 11.21 4.41
N LEU A 134 -10.59 10.17 4.17
CA LEU A 134 -10.01 9.91 2.84
C LEU A 134 -11.09 9.67 1.80
N GLU A 135 -12.11 8.88 2.11
CA GLU A 135 -13.24 8.68 1.19
C GLU A 135 -14.00 9.98 0.94
N ALA A 136 -14.18 10.80 1.96
CA ALA A 136 -14.82 12.10 1.80
C ALA A 136 -14.01 13.03 0.89
N SER A 137 -12.70 12.85 0.79
CA SER A 137 -11.83 13.62 -0.10
C SER A 137 -11.72 13.02 -1.51
N GLY A 138 -12.46 11.93 -1.80
CA GLY A 138 -12.53 11.35 -3.14
C GLY A 138 -11.83 10.00 -3.31
N ALA A 139 -11.19 9.47 -2.28
CA ALA A 139 -10.59 8.15 -2.36
C ALA A 139 -11.63 7.05 -2.24
N GLU A 140 -11.37 5.91 -2.87
CA GLU A 140 -12.14 4.68 -2.68
C GLU A 140 -11.29 3.74 -1.82
N VAL A 141 -11.82 3.31 -0.68
CA VAL A 141 -11.10 2.46 0.27
C VAL A 141 -11.79 1.12 0.40
N GLN A 142 -11.05 0.05 0.14
CA GLN A 142 -11.54 -1.32 0.27
C GLN A 142 -10.48 -2.18 0.97
N ALA A 143 -10.94 -3.11 1.80
CA ALA A 143 -10.07 -4.11 2.41
C ALA A 143 -10.13 -5.40 1.61
N GLN A 144 -8.98 -6.01 1.36
CA GLN A 144 -8.89 -7.24 0.60
C GLN A 144 -7.57 -7.94 0.92
N ASP A 145 -7.62 -9.17 1.35
CA ASP A 145 -6.40 -9.91 1.71
C ASP A 145 -5.67 -10.41 0.45
N LEU A 146 -6.38 -11.05 -0.45
CA LEU A 146 -5.85 -11.59 -1.70
C LEU A 146 -6.72 -11.17 -2.88
N PRO A 147 -6.17 -11.16 -4.11
CA PRO A 147 -6.96 -10.81 -5.30
C PRO A 147 -8.18 -11.70 -5.53
N THR A 148 -8.13 -12.92 -5.02
CA THR A 148 -9.20 -13.91 -5.16
C THR A 148 -10.32 -13.76 -4.13
N THR A 149 -10.11 -12.94 -3.08
CA THR A 149 -11.14 -12.72 -2.06
C THR A 149 -12.01 -11.51 -2.43
N THR A 150 -13.25 -11.50 -1.93
CA THR A 150 -14.17 -10.41 -2.17
C THR A 150 -13.70 -9.15 -1.45
N PRO A 151 -13.56 -8.00 -2.13
CA PRO A 151 -13.26 -6.75 -1.46
C PRO A 151 -14.35 -6.36 -0.47
N VAL A 152 -13.94 -5.82 0.68
CA VAL A 152 -14.85 -5.35 1.72
C VAL A 152 -14.82 -3.82 1.73
N PRO A 153 -15.96 -3.15 1.49
CA PRO A 153 -15.99 -1.69 1.47
C PRO A 153 -15.79 -1.12 2.87
N LEU A 154 -15.30 0.11 2.94
CA LEU A 154 -15.01 0.78 4.21
C LEU A 154 -16.20 0.80 5.16
N ARG A 155 -17.41 1.03 4.65
CA ARG A 155 -18.63 1.08 5.46
C ARG A 155 -18.89 -0.21 6.26
N SER A 156 -18.30 -1.32 5.82
CA SER A 156 -18.47 -2.62 6.49
C SER A 156 -17.41 -2.91 7.55
N LEU A 157 -16.48 -1.98 7.78
CA LEU A 157 -15.36 -2.16 8.72
C LEU A 157 -15.62 -1.57 10.11
N SER A 158 -16.72 -0.89 10.31
CA SER A 158 -17.08 -0.29 11.61
C SER A 158 -17.59 -1.31 12.63
#